data_125b18ab99d6984a38b32fdaa3bdd894
#
_entry.id   125b18ab99d6984a38b32fdaa3bdd894
#
_cell.length_a   1.000
_cell.length_b   1.000
_cell.length_c   1.000
_cell.angle_alpha   90.00
_cell.angle_beta   90.00
_cell.angle_gamma   90.00
#
_symmetry.space_group_name_H-M   'P 1'
#
loop_
_entity.id
_entity.type
_entity.pdbx_description
1 polymer ?
#
loop_
_entity_poly.entity_id
_entity_poly.type
_entity_poly.pdbx_seq_one_letter_code
_entity_poly.pdbx_strand_id
1 'polypeptide(L)'
;MEPIEQLAQAALEQDHLKLRSLVQDLTHAKTDFSALPRPSTTDARLLVISAALAELLSQRNNQPPPAWTKEIGALKEPFFLLKSAATMKHLRILCETQSPEPMRKRLLYAPPHFLEFA
;
A
#
# COMPACT_ATOMS: atom_id res chain seq x y z
N MET A 1 -0.99 -16.20 6.39
CA MET A 1 -1.26 -14.87 5.81
C MET A 1 -0.17 -14.54 4.78
N GLU A 2 -0.58 -14.12 3.60
CA GLU A 2 0.37 -13.79 2.53
C GLU A 2 1.22 -12.58 2.90
N PRO A 3 2.49 -12.49 2.42
CA PRO A 3 3.35 -11.35 2.76
C PRO A 3 2.75 -9.99 2.45
N ILE A 4 2.09 -9.84 1.30
CA ILE A 4 1.47 -8.55 0.94
C ILE A 4 0.26 -8.25 1.83
N GLU A 5 -0.47 -9.27 2.27
CA GLU A 5 -1.58 -9.10 3.19
C GLU A 5 -1.10 -8.66 4.57
N GLN A 6 0.02 -9.22 5.05
CA GLN A 6 0.65 -8.79 6.29
C GLN A 6 1.05 -7.31 6.23
N LEU A 7 1.63 -6.90 5.10
CA LEU A 7 2.02 -5.51 4.90
C LEU A 7 0.80 -4.59 4.89
N ALA A 8 -0.27 -4.99 4.20
CA ALA A 8 -1.51 -4.23 4.16
C ALA A 8 -2.14 -4.11 5.56
N GLN A 9 -2.12 -5.18 6.33
CA GLN A 9 -2.64 -5.17 7.69
C GLN A 9 -1.84 -4.20 8.58
N ALA A 10 -0.51 -4.22 8.47
CA ALA A 10 0.34 -3.30 9.22
C ALA A 10 0.09 -1.85 8.81
N ALA A 11 -0.15 -1.58 7.53
CA ALA A 11 -0.50 -0.25 7.05
C ALA A 11 -1.83 0.22 7.62
N LEU A 12 -2.83 -0.66 7.64
CA LEU A 12 -4.15 -0.36 8.17
C LEU A 12 -4.09 -0.05 9.67
N GLU A 13 -3.28 -0.79 10.41
CA GLU A 13 -3.08 -0.60 11.84
C GLU A 13 -2.11 0.57 12.15
N GLN A 14 -1.46 1.10 11.13
CA GLN A 14 -0.44 2.16 11.24
C GLN A 14 0.72 1.77 12.17
N ASP A 15 1.11 0.51 12.08
CA ASP A 15 2.26 -0.03 12.79
C ASP A 15 3.52 0.23 11.96
N HIS A 16 4.15 1.37 12.19
CA HIS A 16 5.30 1.82 11.40
C HIS A 16 6.52 0.92 11.54
N LEU A 17 6.76 0.37 12.72
CA LEU A 17 7.89 -0.53 12.93
C LEU A 17 7.71 -1.83 12.13
N LYS A 18 6.51 -2.39 12.16
CA LYS A 18 6.19 -3.60 11.41
C LYS A 18 6.22 -3.35 9.91
N LEU A 19 5.68 -2.21 9.45
CA LEU A 19 5.76 -1.81 8.05
C LEU A 19 7.20 -1.77 7.56
N ARG A 20 8.05 -1.07 8.29
CA ARG A 20 9.46 -0.94 7.95
C ARG A 20 10.15 -2.30 7.87
N SER A 21 9.93 -3.13 8.88
CA SER A 21 10.52 -4.47 8.93
C SER A 21 10.09 -5.33 7.74
N LEU A 22 8.79 -5.35 7.43
CA LEU A 22 8.25 -6.14 6.33
C LEU A 22 8.77 -5.66 4.97
N VAL A 23 8.81 -4.34 4.75
CA VAL A 23 9.32 -3.78 3.50
C VAL A 23 10.80 -4.10 3.32
N GLN A 24 11.60 -3.96 4.39
CA GLN A 24 13.01 -4.28 4.35
C GLN A 24 13.25 -5.75 4.08
N ASP A 25 12.49 -6.63 4.70
CA ASP A 25 12.60 -8.09 4.49
C ASP A 25 12.30 -8.43 3.02
N LEU A 26 11.24 -7.89 2.46
CA LEU A 26 10.88 -8.12 1.06
C LEU A 26 11.97 -7.61 0.10
N THR A 27 12.52 -6.44 0.38
CA THR A 27 13.57 -5.84 -0.44
C THR A 27 14.86 -6.64 -0.36
N HIS A 28 15.29 -7.02 0.84
CA HIS A 28 16.53 -7.78 1.05
C HIS A 28 16.46 -9.20 0.51
N ALA A 29 15.28 -9.81 0.52
CA ALA A 29 15.04 -11.13 -0.05
C ALA A 29 15.03 -11.14 -1.58
N LYS A 30 15.17 -9.98 -2.21
CA LYS A 30 15.08 -9.82 -3.68
C LYS A 30 13.79 -10.42 -4.23
N THR A 31 12.69 -10.13 -3.54
CA THR A 31 11.38 -10.67 -3.87
C THR A 31 10.97 -10.34 -5.30
N ASP A 32 10.43 -11.32 -6.02
CA ASP A 32 9.77 -11.09 -7.30
C ASP A 32 8.35 -10.61 -7.01
N PHE A 33 8.15 -9.28 -7.05
CA PHE A 33 6.86 -8.69 -6.74
C PHE A 33 5.77 -9.10 -7.73
N SER A 34 6.13 -9.40 -8.98
CA SER A 34 5.15 -9.86 -9.98
C SER A 34 4.57 -11.24 -9.65
N ALA A 35 5.26 -12.01 -8.83
CA ALA A 35 4.85 -13.35 -8.42
C ALA A 35 4.13 -13.38 -7.06
N LEU A 36 3.91 -12.23 -6.41
CA LEU A 36 3.21 -12.19 -5.13
C LEU A 36 1.78 -12.73 -5.30
N PRO A 37 1.37 -13.71 -4.47
CA PRO A 37 0.04 -14.29 -4.59
C PRO A 37 -1.04 -13.32 -4.11
N ARG A 38 -2.22 -13.44 -4.71
CA ARG A 38 -3.39 -12.68 -4.30
C ARG A 38 -3.79 -13.08 -2.88
N PRO A 39 -4.04 -12.10 -1.97
CA PRO A 39 -4.55 -12.41 -0.65
C PRO A 39 -5.89 -13.14 -0.72
N SER A 40 -6.09 -14.08 0.19
CA SER A 40 -7.33 -14.85 0.27
C SER A 40 -8.40 -14.18 1.12
N THR A 41 -8.16 -12.94 1.56
CA THR A 41 -9.09 -12.20 2.41
C THR A 41 -10.40 -11.86 1.70
N THR A 42 -11.49 -11.84 2.47
CA THR A 42 -12.79 -11.35 2.02
C THR A 42 -13.01 -9.87 2.38
N ASP A 43 -12.09 -9.27 3.14
CA ASP A 43 -12.15 -7.85 3.49
C ASP A 43 -11.77 -7.00 2.29
N ALA A 44 -12.75 -6.29 1.72
CA ALA A 44 -12.53 -5.46 0.54
C ALA A 44 -11.48 -4.38 0.77
N ARG A 45 -11.45 -3.76 1.95
CA ARG A 45 -10.47 -2.72 2.25
C ARG A 45 -9.06 -3.29 2.28
N LEU A 46 -8.88 -4.41 2.95
CA LEU A 46 -7.58 -5.08 3.04
C LEU A 46 -7.09 -5.51 1.65
N LEU A 47 -7.99 -6.02 0.82
CA LEU A 47 -7.65 -6.43 -0.55
C LEU A 47 -7.22 -5.24 -1.41
N VAL A 48 -7.93 -4.11 -1.33
CA VAL A 48 -7.58 -2.89 -2.06
C VAL A 48 -6.23 -2.34 -1.61
N ILE A 49 -5.98 -2.31 -0.31
CA ILE A 49 -4.69 -1.87 0.23
C ILE A 49 -3.58 -2.80 -0.26
N SER A 50 -3.81 -4.12 -0.22
CA SER A 50 -2.83 -5.11 -0.71
C SER A 50 -2.47 -4.87 -2.17
N ALA A 51 -3.46 -4.63 -3.03
CA ALA A 51 -3.23 -4.35 -4.45
C ALA A 51 -2.43 -3.08 -4.65
N ALA A 52 -2.80 -2.01 -3.94
CA ALA A 52 -2.10 -0.73 -4.05
C ALA A 52 -0.64 -0.85 -3.63
N LEU A 53 -0.37 -1.51 -2.51
CA LEU A 53 1.00 -1.68 -2.00
C LEU A 53 1.82 -2.60 -2.90
N ALA A 54 1.22 -3.66 -3.45
CA ALA A 54 1.92 -4.55 -4.38
C ALA A 54 2.35 -3.79 -5.64
N GLU A 55 1.49 -2.97 -6.21
CA GLU A 55 1.84 -2.14 -7.36
C GLU A 55 2.90 -1.09 -7.02
N LEU A 56 2.79 -0.44 -5.86
CA LEU A 56 3.74 0.58 -5.43
C LEU A 56 5.14 0.00 -5.27
N LEU A 57 5.28 -1.13 -4.58
CA LEU A 57 6.56 -1.77 -4.37
C LEU A 57 7.14 -2.31 -5.67
N SER A 58 6.30 -2.82 -6.56
CA SER A 58 6.74 -3.25 -7.89
C SER A 58 7.34 -2.10 -8.67
N GLN A 59 6.67 -0.95 -8.70
CA GLN A 59 7.18 0.26 -9.37
C GLN A 59 8.53 0.69 -8.80
N ARG A 60 8.66 0.73 -7.49
CA ARG A 60 9.89 1.18 -6.83
C ARG A 60 11.06 0.23 -7.02
N ASN A 61 10.79 -1.01 -7.36
CA ASN A 61 11.81 -2.01 -7.63
C ASN A 61 11.98 -2.31 -9.13
N ASN A 62 11.38 -1.48 -9.99
CA ASN A 62 11.44 -1.60 -11.45
C ASN A 62 10.96 -2.98 -11.93
N GLN A 63 9.89 -3.48 -11.33
CA GLN A 63 9.29 -4.77 -11.66
C GLN A 63 7.84 -4.58 -12.10
N PRO A 64 7.31 -5.49 -12.93
CA PRO A 64 5.88 -5.45 -13.27
C PRO A 64 5.04 -5.84 -12.06
N PRO A 65 3.85 -5.27 -11.88
CA PRO A 65 2.98 -5.65 -10.77
C PRO A 65 2.36 -7.03 -10.99
N PRO A 66 1.91 -7.70 -9.91
CA PRO A 66 1.17 -8.95 -10.06
C PRO A 66 -0.09 -8.76 -10.91
N ALA A 67 -0.41 -9.75 -11.74
CA ALA A 67 -1.55 -9.66 -12.65
C ALA A 67 -2.88 -9.43 -11.93
N TRP A 68 -3.06 -10.00 -10.74
CA TRP A 68 -4.32 -9.88 -9.99
C TRP A 68 -4.61 -8.45 -9.53
N THR A 69 -3.61 -7.58 -9.41
CA THR A 69 -3.84 -6.21 -8.95
C THR A 69 -4.72 -5.42 -9.91
N LYS A 70 -4.68 -5.75 -11.20
CA LYS A 70 -5.50 -5.08 -12.22
C LYS A 70 -6.98 -5.35 -12.04
N GLU A 71 -7.33 -6.44 -11.38
CA GLU A 71 -8.72 -6.83 -11.12
C GLU A 71 -9.29 -6.12 -9.90
N ILE A 72 -8.45 -5.49 -9.10
CA ILE A 72 -8.85 -4.82 -7.86
C ILE A 72 -9.06 -3.35 -8.13
N GLY A 73 -10.30 -2.91 -7.98
CA GLY A 73 -10.67 -1.51 -8.18
C GLY A 73 -10.46 -0.62 -6.96
N ALA A 74 -11.12 0.54 -6.97
CA ALA A 74 -11.03 1.52 -5.90
C ALA A 74 -12.00 1.21 -4.76
N LEU A 75 -11.72 1.80 -3.60
CA LEU A 75 -12.67 1.83 -2.48
C LEU A 75 -13.89 2.67 -2.86
N LYS A 76 -15.00 2.48 -2.16
CA LYS A 76 -16.22 3.27 -2.36
C LYS A 76 -16.07 4.67 -1.79
N GLU A 77 -15.26 4.83 -0.75
CA GLU A 77 -15.02 6.10 -0.07
C GLU A 77 -13.54 6.30 0.15
N PRO A 78 -13.06 7.56 0.17
CA PRO A 78 -11.65 7.85 0.45
C PRO A 78 -11.22 7.32 1.81
N PHE A 79 -10.01 6.80 1.89
CA PHE A 79 -9.43 6.31 3.14
C PHE A 79 -7.98 6.79 3.26
N PHE A 80 -7.66 7.37 4.41
CA PHE A 80 -6.32 7.87 4.69
C PHE A 80 -5.56 6.87 5.55
N LEU A 81 -4.38 6.45 5.09
CA LEU A 81 -3.52 5.53 5.83
C LEU A 81 -2.69 6.25 6.91
N LEU A 82 -2.97 7.52 7.15
CA LEU A 82 -2.31 8.32 8.17
C LEU A 82 -3.38 9.04 8.98
N LYS A 83 -3.55 8.65 10.25
CA LYS A 83 -4.62 9.22 11.11
C LYS A 83 -4.55 10.73 11.25
N SER A 84 -3.34 11.28 11.36
CA SER A 84 -3.16 12.72 11.52
C SER A 84 -3.65 13.52 10.32
N ALA A 85 -3.81 12.90 9.14
CA ALA A 85 -4.37 13.59 7.98
C ALA A 85 -5.83 13.99 8.19
N ALA A 86 -6.56 13.32 9.09
CA ALA A 86 -7.94 13.67 9.39
C ALA A 86 -8.07 15.01 10.11
N THR A 87 -7.03 15.41 10.88
CA THR A 87 -7.06 16.63 11.71
C THR A 87 -6.11 17.71 11.23
N MET A 88 -5.13 17.38 10.39
CA MET A 88 -4.13 18.32 9.89
C MET A 88 -4.41 18.65 8.42
N LYS A 89 -5.01 19.82 8.17
CA LYS A 89 -5.48 20.23 6.85
C LYS A 89 -4.38 20.16 5.77
N HIS A 90 -3.18 20.68 6.05
CA HIS A 90 -2.09 20.67 5.07
C HIS A 90 -1.64 19.26 4.73
N LEU A 91 -1.56 18.38 5.73
CA LEU A 91 -1.20 16.99 5.54
C LEU A 91 -2.27 16.26 4.73
N ARG A 92 -3.54 16.56 5.00
CA ARG A 92 -4.65 15.99 4.24
C ARG A 92 -4.58 16.37 2.77
N ILE A 93 -4.35 17.64 2.47
CA ILE A 93 -4.21 18.12 1.09
C ILE A 93 -3.02 17.45 0.41
N LEU A 94 -1.89 17.35 1.10
CA LEU A 94 -0.70 16.67 0.58
C LEU A 94 -1.02 15.22 0.20
N CYS A 95 -1.71 14.49 1.10
CA CYS A 95 -2.09 13.11 0.83
C CYS A 95 -3.07 13.02 -0.36
N GLU A 96 -4.08 13.89 -0.42
CA GLU A 96 -5.07 13.85 -1.50
C GLU A 96 -4.46 14.16 -2.88
N THR A 97 -3.46 15.04 -2.94
CA THR A 97 -2.92 15.51 -4.21
C THR A 97 -1.64 14.78 -4.63
N GLN A 98 -0.87 14.24 -3.69
CA GLN A 98 0.46 13.70 -3.96
C GLN A 98 0.67 12.26 -3.49
N SER A 99 -0.40 11.54 -3.16
CA SER A 99 -0.28 10.10 -2.90
C SER A 99 0.31 9.39 -4.11
N PRO A 100 1.08 8.32 -3.90
CA PRO A 100 1.53 7.49 -5.00
C PRO A 100 0.35 7.05 -5.88
N GLU A 101 0.54 7.02 -7.20
CA GLU A 101 -0.53 6.75 -8.15
C GLU A 101 -1.29 5.44 -7.89
N PRO A 102 -0.62 4.30 -7.58
CA PRO A 102 -1.35 3.06 -7.30
C PRO A 102 -2.33 3.16 -6.15
N MET A 103 -2.07 4.06 -5.20
CA MET A 103 -2.94 4.30 -4.06
C MET A 103 -4.02 5.31 -4.39
N ARG A 104 -3.64 6.43 -5.01
CA ARG A 104 -4.55 7.53 -5.32
C ARG A 104 -5.70 7.08 -6.24
N LYS A 105 -5.40 6.27 -7.25
CA LYS A 105 -6.44 5.76 -8.17
C LYS A 105 -7.45 4.83 -7.47
N ARG A 106 -7.09 4.33 -6.28
CA ARG A 106 -7.94 3.46 -5.48
C ARG A 106 -8.61 4.17 -4.31
N LEU A 107 -8.51 5.51 -4.26
CA LEU A 107 -9.01 6.35 -3.17
C LEU A 107 -8.33 6.05 -1.83
N LEU A 108 -7.12 5.53 -1.88
CA LEU A 108 -6.24 5.41 -0.73
C LEU A 108 -5.27 6.58 -0.72
N TYR A 109 -5.18 7.28 0.39
CA TYR A 109 -4.34 8.46 0.49
C TYR A 109 -3.28 8.30 1.56
N ALA A 110 -2.05 8.60 1.19
CA ALA A 110 -0.88 8.53 2.03
C ALA A 110 0.13 9.59 1.58
N PRO A 111 1.12 9.94 2.41
CA PRO A 111 2.18 10.86 1.97
C PRO A 111 2.93 10.31 0.76
N PRO A 112 3.52 11.19 -0.09
CA PRO A 112 4.21 10.74 -1.30
C PRO A 112 5.39 9.81 -1.03
N HIS A 113 5.99 9.87 0.17
CA HIS A 113 7.11 9.01 0.54
C HIS A 113 6.68 7.76 1.31
N PHE A 114 5.41 7.39 1.22
CA PHE A 114 4.89 6.22 1.90
C PHE A 114 5.68 4.97 1.54
N LEU A 115 6.09 4.20 2.55
CA LEU A 115 6.94 3.01 2.45
C LEU A 115 8.37 3.26 1.95
N GLU A 116 8.82 4.50 1.88
CA GLU A 116 10.22 4.81 1.65
C GLU A 116 10.94 4.84 3.00
N PHE A 117 11.81 3.88 3.22
CA PHE A 117 12.60 3.78 4.45
C PHE A 117 14.08 3.89 4.11
N ALA A 118 14.75 4.78 4.78
CA ALA A 118 16.20 4.97 4.61
C ALA A 118 16.98 3.82 5.23
#